data_8526df1d7db6eeb46afb6b6769530def
#
_entry.id   8526df1d7db6eeb46afb6b6769530def
#
_cell.length_a   1.000
_cell.length_b   1.000
_cell.length_c   1.000
_cell.angle_alpha   90.00
_cell.angle_beta   90.00
_cell.angle_gamma   90.00
#
_symmetry.space_group_name_H-M   'P 1'
#
loop_
_entity.id
_entity.type
_entity.pdbx_description
1 polymer ?
#
loop_
_entity_poly.entity_id
_entity_poly.type
_entity_poly.pdbx_seq_one_letter_code
_entity_poly.pdbx_strand_id
1 'polypeptide(L)'
;MRYSVNICVPLACLATLFLAGTPAGLRASGSLPGMSQPLAVPASPGQGVGQGEYPSVEPSGTYVTPDGEELDDASASQSAPLEAHFRANPQNVGDYSARYEWKIWREGDEANLLVHRFDEDIDYTFTSSGSFRVQLYVTFVLGNDTITYPGEGEENPITVSISESKLEFPNAFSPNGDGYNDVLRAKDGYQSIVSFEAAVFSRRGRKLYSWNSPAGGWDGKVNGHTVNDGVDFLVVNARGA
;
A
#
# COMPACT_ATOMS: atom_id res chain seq x y z
N MET A 1 -5.93 -14.97 -10.27
CA MET A 1 -6.31 -16.31 -9.79
C MET A 1 -7.82 -16.45 -9.86
N ARG A 2 -8.31 -17.62 -10.26
CA ARG A 2 -9.75 -17.93 -10.24
C ARG A 2 -9.99 -18.91 -9.10
N TYR A 3 -10.85 -18.54 -8.18
CA TYR A 3 -11.25 -19.42 -7.09
C TYR A 3 -12.70 -19.86 -7.28
N SER A 4 -12.95 -21.16 -7.18
CA SER A 4 -14.31 -21.69 -7.04
C SER A 4 -14.39 -22.36 -5.68
N VAL A 5 -15.29 -21.90 -4.82
CA VAL A 5 -15.53 -22.44 -3.49
C VAL A 5 -16.95 -23.01 -3.46
N ASN A 6 -17.08 -24.29 -3.11
CA ASN A 6 -18.37 -24.89 -2.80
C ASN A 6 -18.76 -24.51 -1.38
N ILE A 7 -19.88 -23.81 -1.22
CA ILE A 7 -20.36 -23.38 0.09
C ILE A 7 -21.56 -24.25 0.48
N CYS A 8 -21.42 -24.89 1.62
CA CYS A 8 -22.54 -25.58 2.27
C CYS A 8 -23.19 -24.64 3.28
N VAL A 9 -24.50 -24.52 3.26
CA VAL A 9 -25.28 -23.81 4.30
C VAL A 9 -25.88 -24.89 5.21
N PRO A 10 -25.23 -25.23 6.34
CA PRO A 10 -25.79 -26.17 7.30
C PRO A 10 -26.37 -25.44 8.51
N LEU A 11 -27.45 -26.01 9.01
CA LEU A 11 -28.03 -25.74 10.30
C LEU A 11 -27.05 -26.14 11.40
N ALA A 12 -26.79 -25.21 12.34
CA ALA A 12 -26.16 -25.36 13.65
C ALA A 12 -25.10 -26.46 13.84
N CYS A 13 -23.86 -26.07 14.15
CA CYS A 13 -22.96 -26.93 14.90
C CYS A 13 -22.17 -26.18 15.96
N LEU A 14 -22.21 -26.76 17.17
CA LEU A 14 -21.68 -26.33 18.45
C LEU A 14 -20.20 -25.94 18.41
N ALA A 15 -19.90 -24.96 19.25
CA ALA A 15 -18.56 -24.52 19.62
C ALA A 15 -17.78 -25.60 20.39
N THR A 16 -16.51 -25.73 20.08
CA THR A 16 -15.51 -26.26 21.03
C THR A 16 -14.34 -25.30 21.14
N LEU A 17 -14.21 -24.81 22.35
CA LEU A 17 -13.17 -23.91 22.86
C LEU A 17 -11.87 -24.71 23.06
N PHE A 18 -10.74 -24.21 22.54
CA PHE A 18 -9.41 -24.61 22.98
C PHE A 18 -8.59 -23.41 23.43
N LEU A 19 -8.29 -23.39 24.72
CA LEU A 19 -7.30 -22.54 25.37
C LEU A 19 -5.92 -23.22 25.32
N ALA A 20 -4.88 -22.51 24.98
CA ALA A 20 -3.50 -22.64 25.47
C ALA A 20 -2.70 -21.49 24.87
N GLY A 21 -2.03 -20.61 25.60
CA GLY A 21 -1.04 -20.87 26.61
C GLY A 21 0.18 -20.05 26.19
N THR A 22 0.44 -18.89 26.85
CA THR A 22 1.64 -18.06 26.70
C THR A 22 2.85 -18.73 27.33
N PRO A 23 4.07 -18.40 26.89
CA PRO A 23 5.14 -18.16 27.85
C PRO A 23 5.82 -16.80 27.69
N ALA A 24 6.12 -16.26 28.85
CA ALA A 24 6.85 -15.03 29.10
C ALA A 24 8.37 -15.23 29.01
N GLY A 25 9.06 -14.11 28.73
CA GLY A 25 10.33 -13.79 29.37
C GLY A 25 11.60 -13.98 28.57
N LEU A 26 12.33 -12.90 28.29
CA LEU A 26 13.59 -12.59 28.98
C LEU A 26 14.15 -11.24 28.50
N ARG A 27 14.39 -10.37 29.45
CA ARG A 27 15.20 -9.14 29.30
C ARG A 27 16.68 -9.52 29.33
N ALA A 28 17.50 -8.86 28.53
CA ALA A 28 18.90 -8.65 28.83
C ALA A 28 19.28 -7.21 28.45
N SER A 29 19.59 -6.44 29.47
CA SER A 29 20.25 -5.14 29.43
C SER A 29 21.74 -5.33 29.32
N GLY A 30 22.41 -4.55 28.45
CA GLY A 30 23.86 -4.47 28.38
C GLY A 30 24.29 -3.15 27.76
N SER A 31 24.55 -2.18 28.62
CA SER A 31 25.21 -0.92 28.28
C SER A 31 26.71 -1.10 28.28
N LEU A 32 27.41 -0.58 27.27
CA LEU A 32 28.83 -0.24 27.34
C LEU A 32 29.08 1.17 26.76
N PRO A 33 29.89 1.98 27.42
CA PRO A 33 30.24 3.32 26.96
C PRO A 33 31.51 3.30 26.12
N GLY A 34 31.58 4.11 25.09
CA GLY A 34 32.77 4.36 24.29
C GLY A 34 32.66 5.68 23.55
N MET A 35 33.25 6.72 24.19
CA MET A 35 33.49 8.03 23.61
C MET A 35 34.42 7.93 22.41
N SER A 36 34.06 8.54 21.30
CA SER A 36 35.00 9.06 20.32
C SER A 36 34.44 10.33 19.71
N GLN A 37 35.09 11.45 19.98
CA GLN A 37 34.81 12.74 19.39
C GLN A 37 35.21 12.73 17.91
N PRO A 38 34.44 13.32 17.00
CA PRO A 38 34.93 13.57 15.64
C PRO A 38 35.83 14.79 15.62
N LEU A 39 36.97 14.62 14.97
CA LEU A 39 37.95 15.65 14.66
C LEU A 39 37.29 16.77 13.84
N ALA A 40 37.46 18.00 14.30
CA ALA A 40 37.07 19.19 13.56
C ALA A 40 37.92 19.31 12.28
N VAL A 41 37.23 19.38 11.14
CA VAL A 41 37.79 19.78 9.86
C VAL A 41 37.88 21.32 9.85
N PRO A 42 39.02 21.94 9.48
CA PRO A 42 39.14 23.38 9.47
C PRO A 42 38.29 23.99 8.33
N ALA A 43 37.48 24.95 8.68
CA ALA A 43 36.75 25.78 7.74
C ALA A 43 37.71 26.58 6.84
N SER A 44 37.60 26.45 5.54
CA SER A 44 38.21 27.37 4.58
C SER A 44 37.52 28.74 4.63
N PRO A 45 38.27 29.85 4.64
CA PRO A 45 37.66 31.17 4.61
C PRO A 45 37.39 31.64 3.17
N GLY A 46 36.15 31.63 2.80
CA GLY A 46 35.65 32.34 1.63
C GLY A 46 34.59 33.35 2.10
N GLN A 47 35.01 34.63 2.28
CA GLN A 47 34.15 35.72 2.68
C GLN A 47 33.25 36.20 1.53
N GLY A 48 31.96 36.25 1.79
CA GLY A 48 31.15 37.40 1.51
C GLY A 48 30.65 37.65 0.08
N VAL A 49 29.53 37.04 -0.26
CA VAL A 49 28.46 37.70 -0.98
C VAL A 49 27.17 37.30 -0.29
N GLY A 50 26.17 38.19 -0.20
CA GLY A 50 24.98 38.03 0.62
C GLY A 50 24.40 36.64 0.57
N GLN A 51 23.90 36.16 1.70
CA GLN A 51 23.17 34.89 1.82
C GLN A 51 21.89 34.97 0.97
N GLY A 52 22.06 34.75 -0.35
CA GLY A 52 20.99 34.31 -1.21
C GLY A 52 20.70 32.87 -0.82
N GLU A 53 19.51 32.58 -0.34
CA GLU A 53 19.05 31.21 -0.16
C GLU A 53 19.13 30.52 -1.52
N TYR A 54 19.90 29.45 -1.60
CA TYR A 54 20.00 28.64 -2.82
C TYR A 54 18.70 27.87 -3.06
N PRO A 55 18.35 27.57 -4.31
CA PRO A 55 17.18 26.73 -4.59
C PRO A 55 17.36 25.35 -4.00
N SER A 56 16.28 24.81 -3.46
CA SER A 56 16.20 23.48 -2.86
C SER A 56 14.86 22.82 -3.17
N VAL A 57 14.75 21.53 -2.86
CA VAL A 57 13.49 20.79 -2.92
C VAL A 57 13.33 19.93 -1.68
N GLU A 58 12.08 19.72 -1.27
CA GLU A 58 11.70 18.85 -0.16
C GLU A 58 10.68 17.82 -0.66
N PRO A 59 11.13 16.75 -1.38
CA PRO A 59 10.21 15.78 -1.96
C PRO A 59 9.35 15.13 -0.89
N SER A 60 8.06 15.03 -1.16
CA SER A 60 7.11 14.35 -0.30
C SER A 60 6.20 13.42 -1.10
N GLY A 61 5.60 12.44 -0.41
CA GLY A 61 4.57 11.58 -0.95
C GLY A 61 3.37 11.54 -0.01
N THR A 62 2.18 11.68 -0.56
CA THR A 62 0.92 11.38 0.14
C THR A 62 0.23 10.23 -0.56
N TYR A 63 -0.50 9.42 0.20
CA TYR A 63 -1.03 8.15 -0.30
C TYR A 63 -2.49 8.01 0.09
N VAL A 64 -3.27 7.38 -0.80
CA VAL A 64 -4.67 7.05 -0.53
C VAL A 64 -4.84 5.54 -0.64
N THR A 65 -5.27 4.92 0.46
CA THR A 65 -5.53 3.48 0.52
C THR A 65 -6.83 3.11 -0.21
N PRO A 66 -7.07 1.82 -0.53
CA PRO A 66 -8.32 1.37 -1.13
C PRO A 66 -9.58 1.71 -0.32
N ASP A 67 -9.43 1.89 0.99
CA ASP A 67 -10.51 2.27 1.90
C ASP A 67 -10.69 3.80 2.03
N GLY A 68 -9.87 4.58 1.32
CA GLY A 68 -9.93 6.04 1.29
C GLY A 68 -9.22 6.71 2.48
N GLU A 69 -8.35 6.01 3.19
CA GLU A 69 -7.49 6.59 4.22
C GLU A 69 -6.30 7.30 3.59
N GLU A 70 -6.02 8.51 4.04
CA GLU A 70 -4.85 9.29 3.60
C GLU A 70 -3.67 9.04 4.55
N LEU A 71 -2.48 8.81 3.97
CA LEU A 71 -1.24 8.53 4.68
C LEU A 71 -0.12 9.43 4.16
N ASP A 72 0.76 9.86 5.05
CA ASP A 72 1.97 10.62 4.71
C ASP A 72 3.23 9.73 4.58
N ASP A 73 3.12 8.44 4.94
CA ASP A 73 4.19 7.46 4.84
C ASP A 73 3.65 6.09 4.39
N ALA A 74 4.30 5.48 3.44
CA ALA A 74 4.01 4.15 2.93
C ALA A 74 5.23 3.20 2.99
N SER A 75 6.19 3.48 3.86
CA SER A 75 7.35 2.60 4.13
C SER A 75 6.91 1.30 4.82
N ALA A 76 5.90 1.37 5.68
CA ALA A 76 5.19 0.19 6.17
C ALA A 76 4.33 -0.42 5.06
N SER A 77 4.11 -1.74 5.13
CA SER A 77 3.37 -2.48 4.09
C SER A 77 1.92 -2.04 3.99
N GLN A 78 1.54 -1.50 2.84
CA GLN A 78 0.20 -1.02 2.51
C GLN A 78 -0.54 -1.98 1.58
N SER A 79 -1.86 -1.84 1.49
CA SER A 79 -2.69 -2.63 0.58
C SER A 79 -2.78 -1.99 -0.80
N ALA A 80 -2.70 -2.79 -1.86
CA ALA A 80 -2.97 -2.33 -3.22
C ALA A 80 -4.49 -2.36 -3.54
N PRO A 81 -4.96 -1.50 -4.48
CA PRO A 81 -4.23 -0.43 -5.16
C PRO A 81 -3.92 0.73 -4.20
N LEU A 82 -2.70 1.25 -4.21
CA LEU A 82 -2.31 2.42 -3.42
C LEU A 82 -2.09 3.59 -4.36
N GLU A 83 -2.91 4.63 -4.26
CA GLU A 83 -2.71 5.87 -5.00
C GLU A 83 -1.66 6.71 -4.30
N ALA A 84 -0.70 7.24 -5.05
CA ALA A 84 0.40 8.03 -4.52
C ALA A 84 0.52 9.34 -5.29
N HIS A 85 0.69 10.42 -4.54
CA HIS A 85 0.90 11.78 -5.04
C HIS A 85 2.27 12.25 -4.58
N PHE A 86 3.22 12.36 -5.51
CA PHE A 86 4.57 12.84 -5.22
C PHE A 86 4.70 14.30 -5.61
N ARG A 87 5.25 15.12 -4.71
CA ARG A 87 5.43 16.56 -4.86
C ARG A 87 6.89 16.92 -4.64
N ALA A 88 7.42 17.76 -5.53
CA ALA A 88 8.82 18.21 -5.45
C ALA A 88 9.01 19.27 -4.36
N ASN A 89 8.01 20.10 -4.12
CA ASN A 89 8.02 21.22 -3.14
C ASN A 89 9.27 22.11 -3.29
N PRO A 90 9.50 22.72 -4.45
CA PRO A 90 10.66 23.56 -4.67
C PRO A 90 10.61 24.82 -3.81
N GLN A 91 11.77 25.24 -3.29
CA GLN A 91 11.93 26.43 -2.46
C GLN A 91 13.04 27.30 -2.99
N ASN A 92 12.92 28.63 -2.78
CA ASN A 92 13.94 29.63 -3.11
C ASN A 92 14.42 29.59 -4.57
N VAL A 93 13.55 29.19 -5.49
CA VAL A 93 13.91 29.00 -6.92
C VAL A 93 14.36 30.28 -7.56
N GLY A 94 13.76 31.44 -7.18
CA GLY A 94 14.16 32.75 -7.70
C GLY A 94 14.15 32.78 -9.24
N ASP A 95 15.27 33.20 -9.84
CA ASP A 95 15.46 33.25 -11.29
C ASP A 95 16.06 31.96 -11.90
N TYR A 96 16.26 30.92 -11.10
CA TYR A 96 16.71 29.61 -11.59
C TYR A 96 15.62 28.92 -12.40
N SER A 97 16.02 28.28 -13.48
CA SER A 97 15.18 27.36 -14.23
C SER A 97 15.35 25.95 -13.65
N ALA A 98 14.25 25.33 -13.21
CA ALA A 98 14.27 23.98 -12.67
C ALA A 98 13.93 22.94 -13.72
N ARG A 99 14.61 21.79 -13.67
CA ARG A 99 14.30 20.58 -14.45
C ARG A 99 14.15 19.43 -13.49
N TYR A 100 12.98 18.82 -13.50
CA TYR A 100 12.61 17.71 -12.64
C TYR A 100 12.73 16.40 -13.39
N GLU A 101 13.12 15.32 -12.70
CA GLU A 101 13.16 13.96 -13.21
C GLU A 101 12.77 13.00 -12.08
N TRP A 102 11.61 12.39 -12.20
CA TRP A 102 11.14 11.35 -11.28
C TRP A 102 11.40 9.96 -11.84
N LYS A 103 11.92 9.07 -10.99
CA LYS A 103 12.10 7.65 -11.29
C LYS A 103 11.43 6.81 -10.23
N ILE A 104 10.69 5.79 -10.65
CA ILE A 104 10.12 4.76 -9.79
C ILE A 104 10.60 3.41 -10.30
N TRP A 105 11.13 2.60 -9.39
CA TRP A 105 11.58 1.24 -9.69
C TRP A 105 11.28 0.29 -8.52
N ARG A 106 11.34 -1.00 -8.78
CA ARG A 106 11.27 -2.02 -7.74
C ARG A 106 12.63 -2.12 -7.05
N GLU A 107 12.65 -2.18 -5.75
CA GLU A 107 13.89 -2.35 -4.98
C GLU A 107 14.70 -3.56 -5.49
N GLY A 108 15.99 -3.34 -5.78
CA GLY A 108 16.88 -4.33 -6.39
C GLY A 108 16.76 -4.49 -7.90
N ASP A 109 15.98 -3.67 -8.59
CA ASP A 109 15.80 -3.68 -10.06
C ASP A 109 15.82 -2.26 -10.65
N GLU A 110 16.86 -1.49 -10.33
CA GLU A 110 17.02 -0.09 -10.76
C GLU A 110 17.11 0.05 -12.29
N ALA A 111 17.51 -1.01 -12.99
CA ALA A 111 17.63 -0.99 -14.44
C ALA A 111 16.26 -0.95 -15.16
N ASN A 112 15.20 -1.41 -14.50
CA ASN A 112 13.86 -1.49 -15.05
C ASN A 112 12.92 -0.49 -14.37
N LEU A 113 12.90 0.75 -14.91
CA LEU A 113 12.02 1.80 -14.38
C LEU A 113 10.55 1.50 -14.68
N LEU A 114 9.71 1.60 -13.65
CA LEU A 114 8.26 1.56 -13.78
C LEU A 114 7.71 2.91 -14.25
N VAL A 115 8.35 4.00 -13.79
CA VAL A 115 8.01 5.37 -14.15
C VAL A 115 9.29 6.15 -14.42
N HIS A 116 9.25 6.98 -15.45
CA HIS A 116 10.26 7.99 -15.79
C HIS A 116 9.50 9.23 -16.27
N ARG A 117 9.45 10.29 -15.45
CA ARG A 117 8.67 11.50 -15.68
C ARG A 117 9.52 12.74 -15.42
N PHE A 118 9.15 13.84 -16.11
CA PHE A 118 9.87 15.12 -16.06
C PHE A 118 9.00 16.28 -15.55
N ASP A 119 7.84 15.97 -15.01
CA ASP A 119 6.95 16.93 -14.40
C ASP A 119 7.46 17.33 -12.99
N GLU A 120 7.07 18.49 -12.49
CA GLU A 120 7.38 18.91 -11.12
C GLU A 120 6.76 17.95 -10.11
N ASP A 121 5.49 17.59 -10.34
CA ASP A 121 4.71 16.69 -9.50
C ASP A 121 4.22 15.52 -10.33
N ILE A 122 4.13 14.34 -9.71
CA ILE A 122 3.61 13.13 -10.37
C ILE A 122 2.63 12.39 -9.48
N ASP A 123 1.70 11.70 -10.14
CA ASP A 123 0.80 10.74 -9.51
C ASP A 123 1.07 9.34 -10.06
N TYR A 124 0.98 8.32 -9.19
CA TYR A 124 1.17 6.92 -9.56
C TYR A 124 0.34 6.01 -8.69
N THR A 125 -0.21 4.93 -9.27
CA THR A 125 -0.97 3.91 -8.52
C THR A 125 -0.18 2.61 -8.48
N PHE A 126 0.22 2.18 -7.28
CA PHE A 126 0.88 0.90 -7.07
C PHE A 126 -0.16 -0.22 -7.09
N THR A 127 -0.02 -1.15 -8.04
CA THR A 127 -0.94 -2.27 -8.24
C THR A 127 -0.24 -3.64 -8.17
N SER A 128 1.03 -3.66 -7.79
CA SER A 128 1.84 -4.86 -7.64
C SER A 128 2.48 -4.89 -6.26
N SER A 129 2.56 -6.07 -5.64
CA SER A 129 3.22 -6.24 -4.34
C SER A 129 4.74 -6.09 -4.43
N GLY A 130 5.36 -5.73 -3.32
CA GLY A 130 6.81 -5.57 -3.17
C GLY A 130 7.22 -4.20 -2.64
N SER A 131 8.53 -3.97 -2.58
CA SER A 131 9.12 -2.69 -2.18
C SER A 131 9.52 -1.89 -3.40
N PHE A 132 9.23 -0.59 -3.37
CA PHE A 132 9.52 0.35 -4.45
C PHE A 132 10.32 1.52 -3.92
N ARG A 133 11.16 2.08 -4.81
CA ARG A 133 11.94 3.28 -4.59
C ARG A 133 11.45 4.36 -5.53
N VAL A 134 11.24 5.56 -5.00
CA VAL A 134 10.82 6.75 -5.74
C VAL A 134 11.85 7.82 -5.52
N GLN A 135 12.54 8.24 -6.57
CA GLN A 135 13.62 9.23 -6.48
C GLN A 135 13.30 10.42 -7.39
N LEU A 136 13.42 11.60 -6.80
CA LEU A 136 13.42 12.87 -7.53
C LEU A 136 14.87 13.30 -7.79
N TYR A 137 15.14 13.72 -9.01
CA TYR A 137 16.32 14.47 -9.41
C TYR A 137 15.87 15.85 -9.89
N VAL A 138 16.55 16.90 -9.44
CA VAL A 138 16.31 18.26 -9.90
C VAL A 138 17.60 18.94 -10.28
N THR A 139 17.58 19.66 -11.39
CA THR A 139 18.68 20.51 -11.80
C THR A 139 18.17 21.94 -11.91
N PHE A 140 18.72 22.83 -11.09
CA PHE A 140 18.48 24.27 -11.14
C PHE A 140 19.60 24.95 -11.92
N VAL A 141 19.27 25.79 -12.89
CA VAL A 141 20.23 26.47 -13.78
C VAL A 141 19.95 27.96 -13.80
N LEU A 142 20.99 28.76 -13.53
CA LEU A 142 20.97 30.21 -13.67
C LEU A 142 22.28 30.68 -14.37
N GLY A 143 22.19 30.99 -15.66
CA GLY A 143 23.39 31.34 -16.45
C GLY A 143 24.37 30.15 -16.50
N ASN A 144 25.54 30.29 -15.89
CA ASN A 144 26.56 29.23 -15.79
C ASN A 144 26.52 28.50 -14.46
N ASP A 145 25.63 28.88 -13.56
CA ASP A 145 25.48 28.21 -12.26
C ASP A 145 24.50 27.05 -12.35
N THR A 146 24.85 25.94 -11.73
CA THR A 146 24.06 24.71 -11.73
C THR A 146 24.08 24.09 -10.36
N ILE A 147 22.88 23.83 -9.82
CA ILE A 147 22.68 23.14 -8.53
C ILE A 147 21.84 21.90 -8.78
N THR A 148 22.25 20.78 -8.24
CA THR A 148 21.58 19.48 -8.40
C THR A 148 21.05 18.94 -7.07
N TYR A 149 19.90 18.26 -7.14
CA TYR A 149 19.33 17.48 -6.04
C TYR A 149 19.04 16.05 -6.55
N PRO A 150 19.31 15.01 -5.79
CA PRO A 150 20.18 15.03 -4.61
C PRO A 150 21.59 15.50 -4.98
N GLY A 151 22.39 15.90 -3.97
CA GLY A 151 23.79 16.27 -4.18
C GLY A 151 24.59 15.11 -4.77
N GLU A 152 25.80 15.40 -5.28
CA GLU A 152 26.65 14.37 -5.88
C GLU A 152 26.99 13.27 -4.87
N GLY A 153 26.64 12.02 -5.22
CA GLY A 153 26.83 10.85 -4.37
C GLY A 153 25.81 10.67 -3.24
N GLU A 154 24.78 11.50 -3.23
CA GLU A 154 23.65 11.37 -2.29
C GLU A 154 22.46 10.67 -2.96
N GLU A 155 21.80 9.79 -2.23
CA GLU A 155 20.52 9.19 -2.61
C GLU A 155 19.54 9.38 -1.47
N ASN A 156 18.35 9.83 -1.77
CA ASN A 156 17.28 10.01 -0.79
C ASN A 156 15.93 9.58 -1.36
N PRO A 157 15.77 8.28 -1.69
CA PRO A 157 14.53 7.78 -2.27
C PRO A 157 13.44 7.64 -1.22
N ILE A 158 12.22 8.01 -1.60
CA ILE A 158 11.02 7.66 -0.86
C ILE A 158 10.77 6.16 -1.04
N THR A 159 10.49 5.45 0.05
CA THR A 159 10.21 4.01 0.03
C THR A 159 8.71 3.78 0.10
N VAL A 160 8.20 2.92 -0.78
CA VAL A 160 6.79 2.46 -0.77
C VAL A 160 6.77 0.94 -0.71
N SER A 161 6.04 0.39 0.25
CA SER A 161 5.91 -1.06 0.43
C SER A 161 4.46 -1.50 0.23
N ILE A 162 4.24 -2.49 -0.63
CA ILE A 162 2.92 -3.05 -0.94
C ILE A 162 2.89 -4.52 -0.53
N SER A 163 1.88 -4.87 0.27
CA SER A 163 1.68 -6.23 0.78
C SER A 163 1.30 -7.22 -0.33
N GLU A 164 1.63 -8.48 -0.12
CA GLU A 164 1.11 -9.57 -0.95
C GLU A 164 -0.40 -9.69 -0.83
N SER A 165 -1.01 -10.23 -1.88
CA SER A 165 -2.45 -10.39 -1.94
C SER A 165 -2.93 -11.51 -1.04
N LYS A 166 -3.99 -11.25 -0.27
CA LYS A 166 -4.67 -12.23 0.55
C LYS A 166 -6.18 -12.10 0.37
N LEU A 167 -6.85 -13.23 0.10
CA LEU A 167 -8.30 -13.29 -0.02
C LEU A 167 -8.78 -14.68 0.40
N GLU A 168 -9.65 -14.73 1.38
CA GLU A 168 -10.24 -15.97 1.88
C GLU A 168 -11.75 -15.80 2.08
N PHE A 169 -12.50 -16.90 1.90
CA PHE A 169 -13.95 -16.97 2.16
C PHE A 169 -14.27 -18.04 3.20
N PRO A 170 -15.37 -17.88 3.95
CA PRO A 170 -15.87 -18.95 4.78
C PRO A 170 -16.45 -20.09 3.91
N ASN A 171 -16.40 -21.32 4.44
CA ASN A 171 -16.98 -22.48 3.77
C ASN A 171 -18.50 -22.61 3.98
N ALA A 172 -19.06 -21.85 4.90
CA ALA A 172 -20.47 -21.84 5.23
C ALA A 172 -20.86 -20.50 5.84
N PHE A 173 -22.14 -20.14 5.70
CA PHE A 173 -22.76 -19.00 6.41
C PHE A 173 -24.19 -19.37 6.79
N SER A 174 -24.75 -18.68 7.78
CA SER A 174 -26.09 -18.95 8.32
C SER A 174 -26.85 -17.63 8.54
N PRO A 175 -27.66 -17.20 7.58
CA PRO A 175 -28.39 -15.94 7.66
C PRO A 175 -29.61 -16.03 8.57
N ASN A 176 -29.40 -16.28 9.88
CA ASN A 176 -30.44 -16.46 10.90
C ASN A 176 -30.65 -15.23 11.79
N GLY A 177 -29.81 -14.18 11.64
CA GLY A 177 -29.90 -12.92 12.38
C GLY A 177 -29.34 -12.97 13.79
N ASP A 178 -28.49 -13.95 14.12
CA ASP A 178 -27.84 -14.07 15.44
C ASP A 178 -26.55 -13.25 15.58
N GLY A 179 -26.11 -12.60 14.49
CA GLY A 179 -24.90 -11.77 14.42
C GLY A 179 -23.64 -12.55 14.06
N TYR A 180 -23.72 -13.87 13.83
CA TYR A 180 -22.59 -14.72 13.45
C TYR A 180 -22.79 -15.32 12.07
N ASN A 181 -21.86 -15.04 11.14
CA ASN A 181 -21.90 -15.58 9.78
C ASN A 181 -23.21 -15.34 9.02
N ASP A 182 -23.93 -14.26 9.36
CA ASP A 182 -25.17 -13.89 8.71
C ASP A 182 -24.98 -13.40 7.26
N VAL A 183 -23.75 -13.01 6.91
CA VAL A 183 -23.38 -12.50 5.60
C VAL A 183 -22.24 -13.32 5.02
N LEU A 184 -22.43 -13.83 3.81
CA LEU A 184 -21.37 -14.45 3.03
C LEU A 184 -20.48 -13.36 2.44
N ARG A 185 -19.28 -13.17 2.98
CA ARG A 185 -18.29 -12.18 2.54
C ARG A 185 -16.87 -12.71 2.68
N ALA A 186 -15.91 -11.99 2.11
CA ALA A 186 -14.49 -12.28 2.39
C ALA A 186 -14.22 -12.20 3.90
N LYS A 187 -13.34 -13.07 4.39
CA LYS A 187 -12.88 -13.01 5.78
C LYS A 187 -12.10 -11.72 6.02
N ASP A 188 -12.13 -11.22 7.24
CA ASP A 188 -11.36 -10.06 7.63
C ASP A 188 -9.85 -10.29 7.41
N GLY A 189 -9.12 -9.22 7.09
CA GLY A 189 -7.70 -9.28 6.75
C GLY A 189 -7.42 -9.66 5.29
N TYR A 190 -8.39 -9.50 4.37
CA TYR A 190 -8.07 -9.46 2.94
C TYR A 190 -7.24 -8.21 2.66
N GLN A 191 -6.33 -8.30 1.69
CA GLN A 191 -5.42 -7.20 1.34
C GLN A 191 -4.95 -7.31 -0.10
N SER A 192 -4.55 -6.18 -0.67
CA SER A 192 -3.96 -6.06 -2.00
C SER A 192 -4.79 -6.71 -3.10
N ILE A 193 -6.11 -6.45 -3.09
CA ILE A 193 -7.05 -6.91 -4.12
C ILE A 193 -7.32 -5.77 -5.09
N VAL A 194 -6.72 -5.85 -6.27
CA VAL A 194 -6.78 -4.81 -7.32
C VAL A 194 -8.09 -4.85 -8.09
N SER A 195 -8.67 -6.03 -8.28
CA SER A 195 -10.00 -6.17 -8.87
C SER A 195 -10.74 -7.34 -8.25
N PHE A 196 -12.06 -7.20 -8.13
CA PHE A 196 -12.90 -8.19 -7.47
C PHE A 196 -14.29 -8.25 -8.08
N GLU A 197 -14.76 -9.45 -8.33
CA GLU A 197 -16.14 -9.78 -8.68
C GLU A 197 -16.52 -11.11 -8.05
N ALA A 198 -17.65 -11.16 -7.36
CA ALA A 198 -18.18 -12.38 -6.79
C ALA A 198 -19.66 -12.57 -7.19
N ALA A 199 -20.05 -13.83 -7.37
CA ALA A 199 -21.42 -14.19 -7.65
C ALA A 199 -21.78 -15.53 -7.00
N VAL A 200 -23.02 -15.61 -6.49
CA VAL A 200 -23.60 -16.83 -5.94
C VAL A 200 -24.58 -17.42 -6.93
N PHE A 201 -24.46 -18.74 -7.15
CA PHE A 201 -25.30 -19.51 -8.03
C PHE A 201 -25.97 -20.66 -7.27
N SER A 202 -27.25 -20.88 -7.54
CA SER A 202 -27.96 -22.06 -7.02
C SER A 202 -27.39 -23.35 -7.65
N ARG A 203 -27.70 -24.51 -7.05
CA ARG A 203 -27.37 -25.84 -7.60
C ARG A 203 -27.82 -26.07 -9.06
N ARG A 204 -28.81 -25.31 -9.52
CA ARG A 204 -29.32 -25.37 -10.89
C ARG A 204 -28.67 -24.35 -11.83
N GLY A 205 -27.62 -23.67 -11.40
CA GLY A 205 -26.88 -22.68 -12.18
C GLY A 205 -27.55 -21.31 -12.32
N ARG A 206 -28.66 -21.04 -11.57
CA ARG A 206 -29.29 -19.72 -11.57
C ARG A 206 -28.47 -18.79 -10.68
N LYS A 207 -28.05 -17.62 -11.21
CA LYS A 207 -27.42 -16.56 -10.42
C LYS A 207 -28.41 -16.01 -9.40
N LEU A 208 -28.01 -16.02 -8.12
CA LEU A 208 -28.80 -15.56 -7.00
C LEU A 208 -28.43 -14.13 -6.63
N TYR A 209 -27.11 -13.84 -6.57
CA TYR A 209 -26.59 -12.55 -6.15
C TYR A 209 -25.21 -12.29 -6.77
N SER A 210 -24.76 -11.03 -6.80
CA SER A 210 -23.38 -10.67 -7.18
C SER A 210 -22.98 -9.35 -6.53
N TRP A 211 -21.67 -9.19 -6.26
CA TRP A 211 -21.07 -7.97 -5.74
C TRP A 211 -19.65 -7.80 -6.27
N ASN A 212 -19.10 -6.59 -6.17
CA ASN A 212 -17.84 -6.19 -6.81
C ASN A 212 -16.79 -5.60 -5.86
N SER A 213 -16.95 -5.77 -4.56
CA SER A 213 -15.97 -5.33 -3.55
C SER A 213 -15.71 -6.44 -2.54
N PRO A 214 -14.46 -6.69 -2.11
CA PRO A 214 -14.18 -7.66 -1.04
C PRO A 214 -14.92 -7.34 0.26
N ALA A 215 -15.17 -6.05 0.55
CA ALA A 215 -15.93 -5.61 1.72
C ALA A 215 -17.44 -5.90 1.61
N GLY A 216 -17.94 -6.12 0.40
CA GLY A 216 -19.31 -6.50 0.16
C GLY A 216 -19.62 -7.94 0.56
N GLY A 217 -20.90 -8.32 0.46
CA GLY A 217 -21.32 -9.68 0.79
C GLY A 217 -22.79 -9.92 0.46
N TRP A 218 -23.25 -11.15 0.71
CA TRP A 218 -24.62 -11.59 0.47
C TRP A 218 -25.28 -12.06 1.78
N ASP A 219 -26.46 -11.53 2.06
CA ASP A 219 -27.26 -11.81 3.27
C ASP A 219 -28.18 -13.06 3.13
N GLY A 220 -27.98 -13.87 2.10
CA GLY A 220 -28.79 -15.06 1.88
C GLY A 220 -30.19 -14.78 1.29
N LYS A 221 -30.48 -13.55 0.84
CA LYS A 221 -31.79 -13.20 0.28
C LYS A 221 -31.77 -12.97 -1.22
N VAL A 222 -32.87 -13.33 -1.86
CA VAL A 222 -33.16 -13.02 -3.25
C VAL A 222 -34.54 -12.38 -3.31
N ASN A 223 -34.63 -11.15 -3.83
CA ASN A 223 -35.88 -10.35 -3.85
C ASN A 223 -36.53 -10.22 -2.45
N GLY A 224 -35.73 -10.07 -1.40
CA GLY A 224 -36.22 -9.90 -0.03
C GLY A 224 -36.62 -11.21 0.69
N HIS A 225 -36.53 -12.36 0.03
CA HIS A 225 -36.84 -13.67 0.62
C HIS A 225 -35.57 -14.46 0.84
N THR A 226 -35.40 -15.03 2.04
CA THR A 226 -34.29 -15.93 2.36
C THR A 226 -34.34 -17.17 1.46
N VAL A 227 -33.22 -17.55 0.90
CA VAL A 227 -33.10 -18.79 0.13
C VAL A 227 -33.23 -20.00 1.03
N ASN A 228 -33.71 -21.12 0.49
CA ASN A 228 -33.79 -22.37 1.23
C ASN A 228 -32.37 -22.88 1.59
N ASP A 229 -32.29 -23.55 2.73
CA ASP A 229 -31.06 -24.21 3.16
C ASP A 229 -30.58 -25.20 2.07
N GLY A 230 -29.29 -25.22 1.89
CA GLY A 230 -28.71 -26.11 0.87
C GLY A 230 -27.27 -25.74 0.51
N VAL A 231 -26.85 -26.29 -0.63
CA VAL A 231 -25.54 -25.99 -1.22
C VAL A 231 -25.72 -25.07 -2.40
N ASP A 232 -25.09 -23.90 -2.33
CA ASP A 232 -24.96 -22.97 -3.44
C ASP A 232 -23.47 -22.82 -3.82
N PHE A 233 -23.18 -22.23 -4.96
CA PHE A 233 -21.83 -22.08 -5.47
C PHE A 233 -21.43 -20.62 -5.43
N LEU A 234 -20.35 -20.31 -4.72
CA LEU A 234 -19.68 -19.02 -4.82
C LEU A 234 -18.62 -19.07 -5.91
N VAL A 235 -18.70 -18.17 -6.86
CA VAL A 235 -17.67 -17.95 -7.88
C VAL A 235 -17.05 -16.58 -7.63
N VAL A 236 -15.74 -16.54 -7.43
CA VAL A 236 -14.98 -15.32 -7.24
C VAL A 236 -13.94 -15.18 -8.35
N ASN A 237 -13.94 -14.02 -8.99
CA ASN A 237 -12.93 -13.60 -9.93
C ASN A 237 -12.21 -12.39 -9.33
N ALA A 238 -10.99 -12.59 -8.88
CA ALA A 238 -10.20 -11.56 -8.24
C ALA A 238 -8.77 -11.53 -8.79
N ARG A 239 -8.22 -10.33 -8.89
CA ARG A 239 -6.83 -10.10 -9.21
C ARG A 239 -6.16 -9.45 -7.99
N GLY A 240 -5.10 -10.06 -7.51
CA GLY A 240 -4.22 -9.50 -6.52
C GLY A 240 -3.11 -8.63 -7.12
N ALA A 241 -2.37 -7.97 -6.25
CA ALA A 241 -1.18 -7.18 -6.57
C ALA A 241 0.02 -8.07 -6.90
#